data_e9d181156a21251c527aadb5afc982ae
#
_entry.id   e9d181156a21251c527aadb5afc982ae
#
_cell.length_a   1.000
_cell.length_b   1.000
_cell.length_c   1.000
_cell.angle_alpha   90.00
_cell.angle_beta   90.00
_cell.angle_gamma   90.00
#
_symmetry.space_group_name_H-M   'P 1'
#
loop_
_entity.id
_entity.type
_entity.pdbx_description
1 polymer ?
#
loop_
_entity_poly.entity_id
_entity_poly.type
_entity_poly.pdbx_seq_one_letter_code
_entity_poly.pdbx_strand_id
1 'polypeptide(L)'
;MTETGSFVAECFWPDVRELDERVAICVGALGPTASVSYLGSILIREDEVVLCQFEGSLAAVREVVERAHVPFERLLETTVAQPPGERRSDVD
;
A
#
# COMPACT_ATOMS: atom_id res chain seq x y z
N MET A 1 -9.00 -19.50 -6.83
CA MET A 1 -8.25 -18.98 -5.68
C MET A 1 -7.66 -17.63 -6.05
N THR A 2 -7.85 -16.67 -5.19
CA THR A 2 -7.32 -15.32 -5.44
C THR A 2 -5.91 -15.23 -4.90
N GLU A 3 -5.01 -14.79 -5.76
CA GLU A 3 -3.65 -14.54 -5.31
C GLU A 3 -3.58 -13.22 -4.56
N THR A 4 -2.91 -13.23 -3.43
CA THR A 4 -2.64 -12.02 -2.69
C THR A 4 -1.15 -11.74 -2.72
N GLY A 5 -0.81 -10.49 -2.61
CA GLY A 5 0.58 -10.07 -2.61
C GLY A 5 0.70 -8.71 -1.97
N SER A 6 1.90 -8.19 -2.03
CA SER A 6 2.20 -6.85 -1.52
C SER A 6 2.45 -5.94 -2.70
N PHE A 7 1.86 -4.76 -2.64
CA PHE A 7 1.95 -3.79 -3.74
C PHE A 7 2.23 -2.41 -3.20
N VAL A 8 2.90 -1.62 -4.01
CA VAL A 8 3.19 -0.23 -3.69
C VAL A 8 2.73 0.63 -4.86
N ALA A 9 1.93 1.63 -4.56
CA ALA A 9 1.55 2.65 -5.53
C ALA A 9 2.51 3.83 -5.36
N GLU A 10 3.25 4.15 -6.40
CA GLU A 10 4.21 5.25 -6.37
C GLU A 10 3.55 6.51 -6.89
N CYS A 11 3.56 7.55 -6.06
CA CYS A 11 2.88 8.81 -6.38
C CYS A 11 3.80 9.99 -6.11
N PHE A 12 3.55 11.08 -6.81
CA PHE A 12 4.16 12.37 -6.48
C PHE A 12 3.06 13.22 -5.84
N TRP A 13 3.15 13.44 -4.54
CA TRP A 13 2.09 14.13 -3.81
C TRP A 13 2.72 15.00 -2.73
N PRO A 14 2.35 16.27 -2.66
CA PRO A 14 2.99 17.18 -1.72
C PRO A 14 2.56 16.97 -0.26
N ASP A 15 1.39 16.40 -0.03
CA ASP A 15 0.86 16.22 1.32
C ASP A 15 0.57 14.75 1.58
N VAL A 16 1.52 14.08 2.24
CA VAL A 16 1.41 12.66 2.50
C VAL A 16 0.24 12.34 3.44
N ARG A 17 -0.10 13.26 4.35
CA ARG A 17 -1.19 13.01 5.27
C ARG A 17 -2.54 13.01 4.58
N GLU A 18 -2.74 13.95 3.67
CA GLU A 18 -3.97 14.01 2.91
C GLU A 18 -4.14 12.75 2.07
N LEU A 19 -3.07 12.33 1.42
CA LEU A 19 -3.10 11.13 0.60
C LEU A 19 -3.40 9.91 1.45
N ASP A 20 -2.73 9.80 2.59
CA ASP A 20 -2.91 8.68 3.50
C ASP A 20 -4.37 8.58 3.97
N GLU A 21 -4.97 9.70 4.36
CA GLU A 21 -6.35 9.72 4.79
C GLU A 21 -7.30 9.32 3.67
N ARG A 22 -7.05 9.83 2.47
CA ARG A 22 -7.90 9.54 1.32
C ARG A 22 -7.93 8.05 1.02
N VAL A 23 -6.76 7.43 1.03
CA VAL A 23 -6.66 6.00 0.75
C VAL A 23 -7.32 5.19 1.88
N ALA A 24 -7.06 5.58 3.12
CA ALA A 24 -7.62 4.86 4.25
C ALA A 24 -9.14 4.89 4.24
N ILE A 25 -9.72 6.03 3.89
CA ILE A 25 -11.18 6.15 3.81
C ILE A 25 -11.72 5.23 2.73
N CYS A 26 -11.07 5.17 1.58
CA CYS A 26 -11.52 4.31 0.49
C CYS A 26 -11.47 2.84 0.87
N VAL A 27 -10.40 2.42 1.53
CA VAL A 27 -10.29 1.02 1.95
C VAL A 27 -11.36 0.71 2.99
N GLY A 28 -11.57 1.62 3.94
CA GLY A 28 -12.59 1.43 4.96
C GLY A 28 -13.99 1.33 4.36
N ALA A 29 -14.27 2.06 3.29
CA ALA A 29 -15.57 2.03 2.65
C ALA A 29 -15.85 0.72 1.93
N LEU A 30 -14.80 -0.02 1.56
CA LEU A 30 -14.99 -1.32 0.92
C LEU A 30 -15.45 -2.40 1.89
N GLY A 31 -15.20 -2.18 3.17
CA GLY A 31 -15.68 -3.10 4.20
C GLY A 31 -14.76 -4.30 4.42
N PRO A 32 -15.11 -5.13 5.40
CA PRO A 32 -14.22 -6.23 5.81
C PRO A 32 -14.12 -7.37 4.82
N THR A 33 -15.00 -7.43 3.82
CA THR A 33 -14.94 -8.48 2.81
C THR A 33 -14.02 -8.12 1.65
N ALA A 34 -13.49 -6.91 1.64
CA ALA A 34 -12.57 -6.50 0.59
C ALA A 34 -11.27 -7.29 0.67
N SER A 35 -10.71 -7.60 -0.49
CA SER A 35 -9.48 -8.37 -0.57
C SER A 35 -8.26 -7.46 -0.59
N VAL A 36 -8.29 -6.41 0.21
CA VAL A 36 -7.21 -5.43 0.23
C VAL A 36 -7.06 -4.84 1.62
N SER A 37 -5.81 -4.66 2.04
CA SER A 37 -5.47 -3.96 3.27
C SER A 37 -4.50 -2.85 2.93
N TYR A 38 -4.68 -1.71 3.56
CA TYR A 38 -3.78 -0.58 3.39
C TYR A 38 -2.82 -0.53 4.57
N LEU A 39 -1.54 -0.54 4.29
CA LEU A 39 -0.51 -0.63 5.32
C LEU A 39 0.12 0.70 5.68
N GLY A 40 -0.21 1.75 4.95
CA GLY A 40 0.32 3.06 5.22
C GLY A 40 1.13 3.62 4.08
N SER A 41 1.64 4.83 4.26
CA SER A 41 2.39 5.53 3.24
C SER A 41 3.77 5.91 3.75
N ILE A 42 4.74 5.90 2.84
CA ILE A 42 6.10 6.32 3.12
C ILE A 42 6.40 7.50 2.21
N LEU A 43 6.89 8.59 2.80
CA LEU A 43 7.32 9.76 2.03
C LEU A 43 8.83 9.73 1.90
N ILE A 44 9.30 9.73 0.67
CA ILE A 44 10.72 9.88 0.38
C ILE A 44 10.94 11.35 0.08
N ARG A 45 11.47 12.08 1.06
CA ARG A 45 11.48 13.55 1.01
C ARG A 45 12.33 14.12 -0.12
N GLU A 46 13.45 13.49 -0.38
CA GLU A 46 14.36 14.01 -1.40
C GLU A 46 13.72 14.01 -2.78
N ASP A 47 12.95 12.98 -3.06
CA ASP A 47 12.35 12.81 -4.37
C ASP A 47 10.89 13.25 -4.41
N GLU A 48 10.34 13.62 -3.25
CA GLU A 48 8.92 13.96 -3.12
C GLU A 48 8.01 12.86 -3.62
N VAL A 49 8.43 11.63 -3.38
CA VAL A 49 7.68 10.45 -3.79
C VAL A 49 6.99 9.85 -2.58
N VAL A 50 5.72 9.49 -2.73
CA VAL A 50 4.98 8.79 -1.70
C VAL A 50 4.72 7.37 -2.19
N LEU A 51 5.01 6.41 -1.32
CA LEU A 51 4.75 5.00 -1.59
C LEU A 51 3.61 4.55 -0.71
N CYS A 52 2.45 4.29 -1.33
CA CYS A 52 1.29 3.76 -0.60
C CYS A 52 1.37 2.24 -0.63
N GLN A 53 1.37 1.62 0.54
CA GLN A 53 1.61 0.18 0.67
C GLN A 53 0.29 -0.57 0.88
N PHE A 54 0.11 -1.63 0.11
CA PHE A 54 -1.11 -2.45 0.16
C PHE A 54 -0.77 -3.93 0.21
N GLU A 55 -1.68 -4.69 0.80
CA GLU A 55 -1.71 -6.15 0.64
C GLU A 55 -3.05 -6.54 0.07
N GLY A 56 -3.04 -7.51 -0.85
CA GLY A 56 -4.28 -7.98 -1.43
C GLY A 56 -4.07 -8.45 -2.86
N SER A 57 -5.17 -8.58 -3.59
CA SER A 57 -5.07 -8.90 -5.00
C SER A 57 -4.75 -7.63 -5.79
N LEU A 58 -4.08 -7.81 -6.92
CA LEU A 58 -3.75 -6.67 -7.77
C LEU A 58 -5.01 -5.92 -8.21
N ALA A 59 -6.06 -6.66 -8.55
CA ALA A 59 -7.29 -6.02 -9.00
C ALA A 59 -7.91 -5.16 -7.90
N ALA A 60 -7.92 -5.66 -6.65
CA ALA A 60 -8.50 -4.91 -5.55
C ALA A 60 -7.66 -3.68 -5.22
N VAL A 61 -6.34 -3.82 -5.24
CA VAL A 61 -5.45 -2.69 -4.99
C VAL A 61 -5.66 -1.61 -6.05
N ARG A 62 -5.71 -2.01 -7.32
CA ARG A 62 -5.93 -1.07 -8.41
C ARG A 62 -7.27 -0.35 -8.25
N GLU A 63 -8.30 -1.08 -7.85
CA GLU A 63 -9.60 -0.46 -7.65
C GLU A 63 -9.56 0.60 -6.55
N VAL A 64 -8.88 0.32 -5.45
CA VAL A 64 -8.76 1.29 -4.37
C VAL A 64 -8.04 2.54 -4.85
N VAL A 65 -6.93 2.36 -5.56
CA VAL A 65 -6.14 3.51 -6.02
C VAL A 65 -6.97 4.37 -6.97
N GLU A 66 -7.74 3.74 -7.85
CA GLU A 66 -8.58 4.49 -8.78
C GLU A 66 -9.73 5.19 -8.07
N ARG A 67 -10.36 4.53 -7.12
CA ARG A 67 -11.47 5.15 -6.37
C ARG A 67 -11.01 6.31 -5.51
N ALA A 68 -9.80 6.22 -4.98
CA ALA A 68 -9.26 7.29 -4.16
C ALA A 68 -8.74 8.45 -5.00
N HIS A 69 -8.75 8.30 -6.32
CA HIS A 69 -8.23 9.31 -7.24
C HIS A 69 -6.77 9.61 -6.94
N VAL A 70 -5.99 8.57 -6.64
CA VAL A 70 -4.57 8.73 -6.38
C VAL A 70 -3.84 8.82 -7.71
N PRO A 71 -3.10 9.90 -7.96
CA PRO A 71 -2.37 10.05 -9.21
C PRO A 71 -1.06 9.26 -9.17
N PHE A 72 -1.18 7.94 -9.21
CA PHE A 72 0.00 7.09 -9.11
C PHE A 72 0.68 6.95 -10.47
N GLU A 73 2.02 6.92 -10.42
CA GLU A 73 2.82 6.72 -11.61
C GLU A 73 2.98 5.26 -11.93
N ARG A 74 3.19 4.45 -10.90
CA ARG A 74 3.38 3.02 -11.06
C ARG A 74 2.75 2.27 -9.92
N LEU A 75 2.27 1.07 -10.23
CA LEU A 75 1.79 0.14 -9.21
C LEU A 75 2.72 -1.07 -9.30
N LEU A 76 3.50 -1.28 -8.25
CA LEU A 76 4.59 -2.24 -8.25
C LEU A 76 4.32 -3.37 -7.28
N GLU A 77 4.58 -4.58 -7.71
CA GLU A 77 4.55 -5.72 -6.80
C GLU A 77 5.84 -5.74 -6.00
N THR A 78 5.73 -5.98 -4.70
CA THR A 78 6.88 -5.94 -3.82
C THR A 78 6.97 -7.23 -3.01
N THR A 79 8.19 -7.52 -2.57
CA THR A 79 8.45 -8.62 -1.66
C THR A 79 9.23 -8.07 -0.48
N VAL A 80 8.74 -8.37 0.72
CA VAL A 80 9.43 -7.96 1.93
C VAL A 80 10.26 -9.13 2.42
N ALA A 81 11.58 -8.92 2.46
CA ALA A 81 12.48 -9.91 2.99
C ALA A 81 12.93 -9.47 4.37
N GLN A 82 12.82 -10.37 5.33
CA GLN A 82 13.23 -10.07 6.69
C GLN A 82 14.65 -10.58 6.94
N PRO A 83 15.48 -9.79 7.64
CA PRO A 83 16.80 -10.28 8.02
C PRO A 83 16.70 -11.51 8.91
N PRO A 84 17.63 -12.44 8.82
CA PRO A 84 17.58 -13.65 9.64
C PRO A 84 17.46 -13.37 11.13
N GLY A 85 18.10 -12.32 11.61
CA GLY A 85 18.01 -11.98 13.02
C GLY A 85 16.61 -11.64 13.47
N GLU A 86 15.86 -10.95 12.65
CA GLU A 86 14.50 -10.59 12.99
C GLU A 86 13.57 -11.79 12.96
N ARG A 87 13.77 -12.67 12.00
CA ARG A 87 12.93 -13.84 11.93
C ARG A 87 13.13 -14.76 13.11
N ARG A 88 14.27 -14.68 13.75
CA ARG A 88 14.58 -15.56 14.86
C ARG A 88 14.13 -15.02 16.20
N SER A 89 13.64 -13.82 16.23
CA SER A 89 13.26 -13.22 17.50
C SER A 89 12.11 -13.94 18.16
N ASP A 90 11.32 -14.65 17.41
CA ASP A 90 10.19 -15.36 17.96
C ASP A 90 10.54 -16.80 18.37
N VAL A 91 11.77 -17.18 18.17
CA VAL A 91 12.20 -18.55 18.47
C VAL A 91 12.56 -18.72 19.94
N ASP A 92 13.09 -17.70 20.53
CA ASP A 92 13.62 -17.80 21.89
C ASP A 92 12.56 -17.79 22.96
#